data_d3a535483f9bd2ee4fde372628dc8a1c
#
_entry.id   d3a535483f9bd2ee4fde372628dc8a1c
#
_cell.length_a   1.000
_cell.length_b   1.000
_cell.length_c   1.000
_cell.angle_alpha   90.00
_cell.angle_beta   90.00
_cell.angle_gamma   90.00
#
_symmetry.space_group_name_H-M   'P 1'
#
loop_
_entity.id
_entity.type
_entity.pdbx_description
1 polymer ?
#
loop_
_entity_poly.entity_id
_entity_poly.type
_entity_poly.pdbx_seq_one_letter_code
_entity_poly.pdbx_strand_id
1 'polypeptide(L)'
;MGRTVRGGSRNHTPNVRPVQKVELSEKNTRQRLIAVIVLLVIASGAFMYALNGLMSNDSGWTNIEASSSAEIHCGDDFIFQYYVGAAGVNATAEKKALTLLYTDSIVKVYKIFSSDESFEGITNVYDLNRHPNETMVVDDALYHAFELIAETGNRAIYLAPVYTEYDNLFFCNDDSETVNYDAYQNGEVAAYFSEVAAYSNDPSDVNVELLGGNQVKLSVSDDYLAFAEKNFISDFIDFSWMKNAFITDYVADVMIENG
;
A
#
# COMPACT_ATOMS: atom_id res chain seq x y z
N MET A 1 51.26 47.90 79.77
CA MET A 1 51.87 47.76 78.44
C MET A 1 50.82 47.13 77.52
N GLY A 2 50.10 47.94 76.75
CA GLY A 2 49.05 47.51 75.84
C GLY A 2 49.52 47.76 74.45
N ARG A 3 49.41 46.76 73.60
CA ARG A 3 49.73 46.82 72.15
C ARG A 3 48.44 46.70 71.31
N THR A 4 48.04 47.80 70.77
CA THR A 4 46.86 47.87 69.82
C THR A 4 47.26 47.32 68.47
N VAL A 5 46.51 46.33 67.97
CA VAL A 5 46.62 45.82 66.58
C VAL A 5 45.55 46.47 65.75
N ARG A 6 45.93 47.30 64.78
CA ARG A 6 45.05 47.87 63.75
C ARG A 6 44.74 46.79 62.67
N GLY A 7 43.54 46.37 62.62
CA GLY A 7 43.03 45.57 61.50
C GLY A 7 42.70 46.47 60.32
N GLY A 8 43.44 46.32 59.21
CA GLY A 8 43.14 46.98 57.93
C GLY A 8 42.10 46.20 57.15
N SER A 9 40.91 46.79 57.01
CA SER A 9 39.85 46.28 56.05
C SER A 9 40.35 46.54 54.65
N ARG A 10 40.64 45.46 53.93
CA ARG A 10 40.85 45.52 52.48
C ARG A 10 39.47 45.36 51.80
N ASN A 11 38.89 46.48 51.31
CA ASN A 11 37.74 46.47 50.38
C ASN A 11 38.23 45.93 49.04
N HIS A 12 37.93 44.68 48.78
CA HIS A 12 38.02 44.12 47.45
C HIS A 12 36.78 44.56 46.66
N THR A 13 36.84 45.65 45.91
CA THR A 13 35.92 45.98 44.84
C THR A 13 36.24 45.05 43.71
N PRO A 14 35.25 44.23 43.23
CA PRO A 14 35.48 43.41 42.05
C PRO A 14 35.70 44.32 40.83
N ASN A 15 36.82 44.08 40.14
CA ASN A 15 37.22 44.80 38.95
C ASN A 15 36.26 44.38 37.80
N VAL A 16 35.08 45.00 37.72
CA VAL A 16 34.11 44.79 36.65
C VAL A 16 34.67 45.49 35.43
N ARG A 17 35.13 44.68 34.47
CA ARG A 17 35.52 45.23 33.16
C ARG A 17 34.32 45.97 32.55
N PRO A 18 34.49 47.22 32.08
CA PRO A 18 33.42 47.96 31.47
C PRO A 18 32.96 47.18 30.23
N VAL A 19 31.64 46.93 30.15
CA VAL A 19 31.02 46.34 28.96
C VAL A 19 31.29 47.27 27.78
N GLN A 20 32.09 46.81 26.81
CA GLN A 20 32.32 47.53 25.59
C GLN A 20 30.96 47.74 24.91
N LYS A 21 30.50 48.96 24.83
CA LYS A 21 29.39 49.33 23.96
C LYS A 21 29.86 49.09 22.53
N VAL A 22 29.32 48.06 21.90
CA VAL A 22 29.46 47.87 20.44
C VAL A 22 28.61 48.93 19.77
N GLU A 23 29.25 50.00 19.31
CA GLU A 23 28.57 50.96 18.44
C GLU A 23 28.29 50.31 17.10
N LEU A 24 27.02 49.93 16.91
CA LEU A 24 26.54 49.43 15.61
C LEU A 24 26.56 50.63 14.62
N SER A 25 27.42 50.55 13.60
CA SER A 25 27.50 51.56 12.55
C SER A 25 26.12 51.79 11.95
N GLU A 26 25.63 53.07 12.01
CA GLU A 26 24.33 53.44 11.51
C GLU A 26 24.11 53.02 10.04
N LYS A 27 25.15 53.00 9.23
CA LYS A 27 25.13 52.59 7.83
C LYS A 27 24.77 51.10 7.67
N ASN A 28 25.20 50.26 8.54
CA ASN A 28 24.87 48.84 8.59
C ASN A 28 23.48 48.58 9.16
N THR A 29 23.00 49.44 10.06
CA THR A 29 21.65 49.34 10.67
C THR A 29 20.54 49.55 9.67
N ARG A 30 20.67 50.53 8.78
CA ARG A 30 19.66 50.78 7.70
C ARG A 30 19.60 49.61 6.70
N GLN A 31 20.75 49.10 6.29
CA GLN A 31 20.79 47.94 5.39
C GLN A 31 20.20 46.67 6.03
N ARG A 32 20.47 46.45 7.29
CA ARG A 32 19.89 45.33 8.07
C ARG A 32 18.37 45.50 8.23
N LEU A 33 17.89 46.73 8.50
CA LEU A 33 16.46 47.03 8.61
C LEU A 33 15.74 46.79 7.27
N ILE A 34 16.36 47.21 6.16
CA ILE A 34 15.80 46.95 4.82
C ILE A 34 15.75 45.46 4.54
N ALA A 35 16.82 44.71 4.85
CA ALA A 35 16.87 43.28 4.68
C ALA A 35 15.77 42.54 5.51
N VAL A 36 15.56 42.95 6.76
CA VAL A 36 14.50 42.43 7.62
C VAL A 36 13.12 42.70 7.05
N ILE A 37 12.88 43.93 6.55
CA ILE A 37 11.59 44.29 5.93
C ILE A 37 11.36 43.46 4.66
N VAL A 38 12.35 43.28 3.81
CA VAL A 38 12.26 42.44 2.59
C VAL A 38 11.96 41.01 2.95
N LEU A 39 12.65 40.43 3.94
CA LEU A 39 12.39 39.09 4.42
C LEU A 39 10.97 38.92 5.00
N LEU A 40 10.48 39.90 5.75
CA LEU A 40 9.10 39.93 6.26
C LEU A 40 8.07 39.96 5.14
N VAL A 41 8.31 40.76 4.09
CA VAL A 41 7.41 40.83 2.91
C VAL A 41 7.41 39.49 2.18
N ILE A 42 8.58 38.88 1.95
CA ILE A 42 8.68 37.56 1.32
C ILE A 42 8.00 36.49 2.17
N ALA A 43 8.26 36.48 3.49
CA ALA A 43 7.63 35.52 4.41
C ALA A 43 6.11 35.69 4.46
N SER A 44 5.61 36.94 4.49
CA SER A 44 4.16 37.24 4.43
C SER A 44 3.55 36.79 3.10
N GLY A 45 4.23 37.05 1.99
CA GLY A 45 3.80 36.60 0.66
C GLY A 45 3.72 35.09 0.55
N ALA A 46 4.75 34.38 1.01
CA ALA A 46 4.78 32.92 1.04
C ALA A 46 3.68 32.35 1.95
N PHE A 47 3.46 32.98 3.11
CA PHE A 47 2.39 32.58 4.03
C PHE A 47 1.00 32.78 3.43
N MET A 48 0.75 33.93 2.80
CA MET A 48 -0.53 34.22 2.11
C MET A 48 -0.74 33.26 0.92
N TYR A 49 0.31 32.93 0.17
CA TYR A 49 0.25 31.95 -0.91
C TYR A 49 -0.10 30.55 -0.37
N ALA A 50 0.55 30.12 0.72
CA ALA A 50 0.24 28.86 1.37
C ALA A 50 -1.18 28.83 1.96
N LEU A 51 -1.62 29.93 2.59
CA LEU A 51 -3.01 30.08 3.07
C LEU A 51 -4.02 30.03 1.93
N ASN A 52 -3.73 30.70 0.82
CA ASN A 52 -4.63 30.68 -0.35
C ASN A 52 -4.72 29.27 -0.94
N GLY A 53 -3.60 28.51 -1.00
CA GLY A 53 -3.62 27.11 -1.40
C GLY A 53 -4.39 26.19 -0.44
N LEU A 54 -4.35 26.48 0.87
CA LEU A 54 -5.15 25.77 1.89
C LEU A 54 -6.63 26.16 1.88
N MET A 55 -6.94 27.36 1.44
CA MET A 55 -8.30 27.94 1.40
C MET A 55 -8.91 27.91 0.00
N SER A 56 -8.15 27.52 -1.03
CA SER A 56 -8.71 27.34 -2.37
C SER A 56 -9.70 26.19 -2.33
N ASN A 57 -10.96 26.53 -2.49
CA ASN A 57 -12.06 25.56 -2.51
C ASN A 57 -12.37 25.22 -3.97
N ASP A 58 -11.34 24.75 -4.69
CA ASP A 58 -11.48 24.31 -6.07
C ASP A 58 -12.24 22.97 -6.07
N SER A 59 -13.57 23.08 -5.98
CA SER A 59 -14.45 21.93 -6.11
C SER A 59 -14.43 21.40 -7.54
N GLY A 60 -14.44 20.08 -7.69
CA GLY A 60 -14.46 19.47 -9.02
C GLY A 60 -14.06 17.99 -8.99
N TRP A 61 -14.23 17.36 -10.16
CA TRP A 61 -13.74 16.01 -10.36
C TRP A 61 -12.21 15.98 -10.34
N THR A 62 -11.66 15.08 -9.55
CA THR A 62 -10.22 14.87 -9.44
C THR A 62 -9.88 13.39 -9.34
N ASN A 63 -8.72 13.01 -9.86
CA ASN A 63 -8.18 11.69 -9.63
C ASN A 63 -7.61 11.64 -8.21
N ILE A 64 -7.93 10.57 -7.51
CA ILE A 64 -7.35 10.21 -6.24
C ILE A 64 -6.36 9.08 -6.53
N GLU A 65 -5.11 9.31 -6.25
CA GLU A 65 -4.01 8.37 -6.48
C GLU A 65 -3.48 7.89 -5.13
N ALA A 66 -2.95 6.67 -5.10
CA ALA A 66 -2.29 6.17 -3.92
C ALA A 66 -1.06 7.03 -3.57
N SER A 67 -0.75 7.15 -2.30
CA SER A 67 0.41 7.92 -1.86
C SER A 67 1.71 7.31 -2.39
N SER A 68 2.61 8.15 -2.90
CA SER A 68 3.96 7.71 -3.29
C SER A 68 4.81 7.18 -2.12
N SER A 69 4.35 7.36 -0.88
CA SER A 69 4.96 6.81 0.33
C SER A 69 4.28 5.51 0.79
N ALA A 70 3.38 4.93 -0.01
CA ALA A 70 2.76 3.66 0.29
C ALA A 70 3.82 2.54 0.41
N GLU A 71 3.57 1.60 1.31
CA GLU A 71 4.44 0.44 1.51
C GLU A 71 4.52 -0.42 0.23
N ILE A 72 3.41 -0.52 -0.48
CA ILE A 72 3.27 -1.28 -1.72
C ILE A 72 2.68 -0.37 -2.79
N HIS A 73 3.30 -0.35 -3.97
CA HIS A 73 2.83 0.40 -5.13
C HIS A 73 1.92 -0.48 -6.00
N CYS A 74 0.66 -0.62 -5.59
CA CYS A 74 -0.33 -1.46 -6.24
C CYS A 74 -1.57 -0.69 -6.75
N GLY A 75 -1.58 0.63 -6.58
CA GLY A 75 -2.73 1.48 -6.95
C GLY A 75 -2.71 1.99 -8.38
N ASP A 76 -1.62 1.77 -9.13
CA ASP A 76 -1.43 2.37 -10.46
C ASP A 76 -2.33 1.74 -11.53
N ASP A 77 -2.83 0.53 -11.29
CA ASP A 77 -3.74 -0.19 -12.18
C ASP A 77 -5.20 0.27 -12.07
N PHE A 78 -5.52 1.12 -11.07
CA PHE A 78 -6.87 1.55 -10.78
C PHE A 78 -7.03 3.06 -10.97
N ILE A 79 -8.15 3.48 -11.55
CA ILE A 79 -8.54 4.89 -11.66
C ILE A 79 -9.67 5.15 -10.69
N PHE A 80 -9.38 5.93 -9.62
CA PHE A 80 -10.39 6.40 -8.69
C PHE A 80 -10.63 7.90 -8.87
N GLN A 81 -11.86 8.28 -9.23
CA GLN A 81 -12.27 9.67 -9.41
C GLN A 81 -13.33 10.05 -8.38
N TYR A 82 -13.16 11.23 -7.80
CA TYR A 82 -14.08 11.76 -6.81
C TYR A 82 -14.35 13.25 -7.04
N TYR A 83 -15.57 13.70 -6.74
CA TYR A 83 -15.93 15.11 -6.81
C TYR A 83 -15.66 15.78 -5.46
N VAL A 84 -14.50 16.41 -5.32
CA VAL A 84 -14.09 17.07 -4.08
C VAL A 84 -14.73 18.46 -3.92
N GLY A 85 -14.87 18.91 -2.68
CA GLY A 85 -15.38 20.25 -2.36
C GLY A 85 -16.89 20.38 -2.49
N ALA A 86 -17.65 19.29 -2.53
CA ALA A 86 -19.10 19.32 -2.50
C ALA A 86 -19.62 19.94 -1.20
N ALA A 87 -20.77 20.61 -1.26
CA ALA A 87 -21.47 21.18 -0.10
C ALA A 87 -20.62 22.14 0.78
N GLY A 88 -19.58 22.78 0.21
CA GLY A 88 -18.73 23.72 0.93
C GLY A 88 -17.63 23.07 1.78
N VAL A 89 -17.37 21.78 1.61
CA VAL A 89 -16.23 21.10 2.20
C VAL A 89 -14.93 21.62 1.57
N ASN A 90 -13.85 21.68 2.34
CA ASN A 90 -12.55 22.08 1.82
C ASN A 90 -11.98 20.99 0.90
N ALA A 91 -11.97 21.25 -0.40
CA ALA A 91 -11.55 20.29 -1.43
C ALA A 91 -10.13 19.73 -1.20
N THR A 92 -9.18 20.57 -0.75
CA THR A 92 -7.81 20.13 -0.47
C THR A 92 -7.73 19.18 0.72
N ALA A 93 -8.47 19.45 1.79
CA ALA A 93 -8.51 18.59 2.97
C ALA A 93 -9.21 17.27 2.65
N GLU A 94 -10.30 17.32 1.90
CA GLU A 94 -11.06 16.16 1.44
C GLU A 94 -10.21 15.28 0.52
N LYS A 95 -9.54 15.85 -0.49
CA LYS A 95 -8.62 15.11 -1.36
C LYS A 95 -7.53 14.40 -0.56
N LYS A 96 -6.96 15.08 0.44
CA LYS A 96 -5.93 14.46 1.31
C LYS A 96 -6.49 13.29 2.10
N ALA A 97 -7.68 13.41 2.67
CA ALA A 97 -8.34 12.35 3.41
C ALA A 97 -8.65 11.15 2.51
N LEU A 98 -9.18 11.40 1.30
CA LEU A 98 -9.45 10.37 0.30
C LEU A 98 -8.17 9.68 -0.18
N THR A 99 -7.08 10.43 -0.41
CA THR A 99 -5.79 9.83 -0.77
C THR A 99 -5.30 8.86 0.32
N LEU A 100 -5.41 9.22 1.59
CA LEU A 100 -5.01 8.34 2.70
C LEU A 100 -5.90 7.10 2.76
N LEU A 101 -7.22 7.29 2.74
CA LEU A 101 -8.19 6.19 2.78
C LEU A 101 -8.01 5.23 1.60
N TYR A 102 -7.84 5.77 0.39
CA TYR A 102 -7.57 4.98 -0.81
C TYR A 102 -6.26 4.19 -0.68
N THR A 103 -5.18 4.86 -0.24
CA THR A 103 -3.88 4.21 -0.07
C THR A 103 -3.95 3.05 0.91
N ASP A 104 -4.55 3.26 2.07
CA ASP A 104 -4.67 2.22 3.11
C ASP A 104 -5.54 1.05 2.61
N SER A 105 -6.63 1.36 1.91
CA SER A 105 -7.57 0.35 1.38
C SER A 105 -6.94 -0.49 0.29
N ILE A 106 -6.27 0.13 -0.70
CA ILE A 106 -5.66 -0.58 -1.83
C ILE A 106 -4.48 -1.45 -1.37
N VAL A 107 -3.66 -0.96 -0.44
CA VAL A 107 -2.55 -1.74 0.14
C VAL A 107 -3.09 -2.92 0.94
N LYS A 108 -4.13 -2.70 1.77
CA LYS A 108 -4.72 -3.78 2.57
C LYS A 108 -5.30 -4.86 1.67
N VAL A 109 -6.12 -4.50 0.69
CA VAL A 109 -6.79 -5.48 -0.17
C VAL A 109 -5.81 -6.20 -1.09
N TYR A 110 -4.75 -5.52 -1.54
CA TYR A 110 -3.66 -6.18 -2.27
C TYR A 110 -3.03 -7.31 -1.45
N LYS A 111 -2.70 -7.02 -0.18
CA LYS A 111 -2.13 -8.03 0.73
C LYS A 111 -3.07 -9.22 0.93
N ILE A 112 -4.38 -8.98 1.02
CA ILE A 112 -5.40 -10.01 1.19
C ILE A 112 -5.48 -10.96 -0.01
N PHE A 113 -5.39 -10.44 -1.23
CA PHE A 113 -5.53 -11.22 -2.47
C PHE A 113 -4.18 -11.64 -3.08
N SER A 114 -3.04 -11.34 -2.44
CA SER A 114 -1.73 -11.71 -2.95
C SER A 114 -1.54 -13.23 -2.99
N SER A 115 -1.13 -13.73 -4.15
CA SER A 115 -0.64 -15.11 -4.37
C SER A 115 0.88 -15.21 -4.36
N ASP A 116 1.59 -14.07 -4.30
CA ASP A 116 3.04 -14.00 -4.54
C ASP A 116 3.85 -14.06 -3.25
N GLU A 117 3.34 -13.45 -2.16
CA GLU A 117 4.06 -13.35 -0.89
C GLU A 117 3.13 -13.33 0.33
N SER A 118 3.66 -13.72 1.49
CA SER A 118 2.97 -13.67 2.79
C SER A 118 3.19 -12.31 3.46
N PHE A 119 2.18 -11.85 4.21
CA PHE A 119 2.22 -10.60 4.98
C PHE A 119 1.90 -10.87 6.45
N GLU A 120 2.68 -10.25 7.33
CA GLU A 120 2.47 -10.39 8.77
C GLU A 120 1.05 -10.01 9.19
N GLY A 121 0.37 -10.92 9.89
CA GLY A 121 -0.97 -10.71 10.42
C GLY A 121 -2.11 -10.81 9.40
N ILE A 122 -1.83 -11.18 8.15
CA ILE A 122 -2.83 -11.38 7.09
C ILE A 122 -2.63 -12.78 6.51
N THR A 123 -3.65 -13.62 6.62
CA THR A 123 -3.70 -14.90 5.88
C THR A 123 -4.27 -14.61 4.49
N ASN A 124 -3.50 -14.85 3.45
CA ASN A 124 -3.85 -14.53 2.08
C ASN A 124 -3.84 -15.77 1.15
N VAL A 125 -3.98 -15.55 -0.15
CA VAL A 125 -3.99 -16.63 -1.15
C VAL A 125 -2.67 -17.40 -1.17
N TYR A 126 -1.54 -16.71 -1.01
CA TYR A 126 -0.22 -17.34 -0.90
C TYR A 126 -0.16 -18.33 0.28
N ASP A 127 -0.63 -17.90 1.46
CA ASP A 127 -0.60 -18.75 2.66
C ASP A 127 -1.49 -19.98 2.48
N LEU A 128 -2.67 -19.85 1.87
CA LEU A 128 -3.56 -20.97 1.55
C LEU A 128 -2.87 -21.98 0.63
N ASN A 129 -2.17 -21.51 -0.39
CA ASN A 129 -1.43 -22.36 -1.33
C ASN A 129 -0.28 -23.14 -0.67
N ARG A 130 0.35 -22.56 0.35
CA ARG A 130 1.48 -23.18 1.07
C ARG A 130 1.03 -24.13 2.18
N HIS A 131 -0.24 -24.09 2.56
CA HIS A 131 -0.82 -24.89 3.63
C HIS A 131 -2.09 -25.64 3.17
N PRO A 132 -2.00 -26.42 2.05
CA PRO A 132 -3.14 -27.19 1.57
C PRO A 132 -3.59 -28.20 2.66
N ASN A 133 -4.89 -28.42 2.71
CA ASN A 133 -5.55 -29.29 3.69
C ASN A 133 -5.54 -28.79 5.15
N GLU A 134 -5.03 -27.59 5.43
CA GLU A 134 -5.11 -26.93 6.72
C GLU A 134 -6.28 -25.95 6.77
N THR A 135 -6.90 -25.81 7.95
CA THR A 135 -7.95 -24.81 8.18
C THR A 135 -7.29 -23.51 8.61
N MET A 136 -7.59 -22.43 7.91
CA MET A 136 -7.05 -21.10 8.17
C MET A 136 -8.18 -20.07 8.31
N VAL A 137 -7.93 -19.00 9.06
CA VAL A 137 -8.85 -17.86 9.17
C VAL A 137 -8.35 -16.76 8.23
N VAL A 138 -9.22 -16.29 7.35
CA VAL A 138 -8.91 -15.25 6.36
C VAL A 138 -9.66 -13.94 6.67
N ASP A 139 -9.30 -12.85 5.98
CA ASP A 139 -10.05 -11.59 6.06
C ASP A 139 -11.46 -11.76 5.45
N ASP A 140 -12.44 -10.99 5.96
CA ASP A 140 -13.83 -10.99 5.47
C ASP A 140 -13.91 -10.83 3.95
N ALA A 141 -13.07 -9.96 3.37
CA ALA A 141 -13.06 -9.71 1.93
C ALA A 141 -12.68 -10.95 1.11
N LEU A 142 -11.67 -11.71 1.57
CA LEU A 142 -11.26 -12.95 0.90
C LEU A 142 -12.31 -14.05 1.11
N TYR A 143 -12.88 -14.14 2.31
CA TYR A 143 -13.95 -15.10 2.59
C TYR A 143 -15.16 -14.84 1.69
N HIS A 144 -15.61 -13.60 1.58
CA HIS A 144 -16.72 -13.20 0.72
C HIS A 144 -16.43 -13.46 -0.77
N ALA A 145 -15.21 -13.24 -1.24
CA ALA A 145 -14.83 -13.58 -2.60
C ALA A 145 -14.97 -15.09 -2.88
N PHE A 146 -14.57 -15.93 -1.93
CA PHE A 146 -14.78 -17.37 -2.06
C PHE A 146 -16.27 -17.76 -2.02
N GLU A 147 -17.11 -17.08 -1.22
CA GLU A 147 -18.56 -17.29 -1.24
C GLU A 147 -19.15 -17.01 -2.63
N LEU A 148 -18.83 -15.85 -3.22
CA LEU A 148 -19.30 -15.48 -4.57
C LEU A 148 -18.83 -16.46 -5.63
N ILE A 149 -17.59 -16.95 -5.55
CA ILE A 149 -17.08 -17.97 -6.47
C ILE A 149 -17.83 -19.29 -6.30
N ALA A 150 -18.08 -19.71 -5.06
CA ALA A 150 -18.83 -20.93 -4.79
C ALA A 150 -20.28 -20.84 -5.28
N GLU A 151 -20.97 -19.69 -5.09
CA GLU A 151 -22.33 -19.44 -5.56
C GLU A 151 -22.44 -19.49 -7.09
N THR A 152 -21.45 -18.96 -7.79
CA THR A 152 -21.41 -18.97 -9.26
C THR A 152 -20.99 -20.32 -9.84
N GLY A 153 -20.40 -21.19 -9.05
CA GLY A 153 -19.77 -22.43 -9.50
C GLY A 153 -18.57 -22.20 -10.42
N ASN A 154 -17.97 -21.01 -10.38
CA ASN A 154 -16.81 -20.66 -11.18
C ASN A 154 -15.57 -21.37 -10.65
N ARG A 155 -14.90 -22.14 -11.49
CA ARG A 155 -13.69 -22.88 -11.12
C ARG A 155 -12.39 -22.28 -11.66
N ALA A 156 -12.47 -21.08 -12.23
CA ALA A 156 -11.29 -20.44 -12.85
C ALA A 156 -10.14 -20.20 -11.86
N ILE A 157 -10.44 -19.92 -10.58
CA ILE A 157 -9.37 -19.73 -9.57
C ILE A 157 -8.48 -20.96 -9.38
N TYR A 158 -8.97 -22.17 -9.70
CA TYR A 158 -8.21 -23.42 -9.57
C TYR A 158 -7.30 -23.68 -10.78
N LEU A 159 -7.26 -22.79 -11.77
CA LEU A 159 -6.36 -22.82 -12.91
C LEU A 159 -5.02 -22.10 -12.65
N ALA A 160 -4.65 -21.87 -11.41
CA ALA A 160 -3.42 -21.18 -11.03
C ALA A 160 -2.17 -21.68 -11.78
N PRO A 161 -1.92 -23.01 -11.93
CA PRO A 161 -0.76 -23.48 -12.67
C PRO A 161 -0.79 -23.11 -14.17
N VAL A 162 -1.98 -22.94 -14.74
CA VAL A 162 -2.11 -22.46 -16.13
C VAL A 162 -1.77 -20.98 -16.22
N TYR A 163 -2.21 -20.17 -15.23
CA TYR A 163 -1.89 -18.74 -15.20
C TYR A 163 -0.39 -18.50 -15.08
N THR A 164 0.32 -19.29 -14.27
CA THR A 164 1.77 -19.21 -14.16
C THR A 164 2.47 -19.41 -15.52
N GLU A 165 2.00 -20.39 -16.34
CA GLU A 165 2.57 -20.59 -17.67
C GLU A 165 2.18 -19.47 -18.66
N TYR A 166 0.99 -18.90 -18.52
CA TYR A 166 0.63 -17.71 -19.30
C TYR A 166 1.50 -16.50 -18.96
N ASP A 167 1.80 -16.29 -17.68
CA ASP A 167 2.68 -15.22 -17.26
C ASP A 167 4.10 -15.43 -17.79
N ASN A 168 4.61 -16.66 -17.74
CA ASN A 168 5.87 -17.04 -18.36
C ASN A 168 5.90 -16.75 -19.87
N LEU A 169 4.80 -17.05 -20.58
CA LEU A 169 4.67 -16.76 -22.01
C LEU A 169 4.66 -15.25 -22.29
N PHE A 170 3.87 -14.47 -21.55
CA PHE A 170 3.74 -13.02 -21.75
C PHE A 170 5.01 -12.24 -21.40
N PHE A 171 5.75 -12.67 -20.40
CA PHE A 171 6.97 -12.01 -19.93
C PHE A 171 8.26 -12.61 -20.52
N CYS A 172 8.14 -13.62 -21.38
CA CYS A 172 9.29 -14.17 -22.10
C CYS A 172 9.89 -13.13 -23.05
N ASN A 173 11.15 -12.79 -22.82
CA ASN A 173 11.86 -11.78 -23.63
C ASN A 173 12.54 -12.37 -24.88
N ASP A 174 12.52 -13.67 -25.06
CA ASP A 174 13.11 -14.39 -26.19
C ASP A 174 12.05 -15.13 -26.99
N ASP A 175 11.78 -14.65 -28.20
CA ASP A 175 10.78 -15.27 -29.09
C ASP A 175 11.06 -16.75 -29.38
N SER A 176 12.31 -17.19 -29.29
CA SER A 176 12.68 -18.60 -29.50
C SER A 176 12.31 -19.50 -28.30
N GLU A 177 12.13 -18.92 -27.12
CA GLU A 177 11.76 -19.65 -25.89
C GLU A 177 10.25 -19.66 -25.64
N THR A 178 9.47 -18.78 -26.29
CA THR A 178 8.01 -18.72 -26.12
C THR A 178 7.32 -20.04 -26.39
N VAL A 179 7.86 -20.85 -27.30
CA VAL A 179 7.36 -22.21 -27.61
C VAL A 179 7.34 -23.14 -26.38
N ASN A 180 8.20 -22.86 -25.39
CA ASN A 180 8.27 -23.68 -24.19
C ASN A 180 7.03 -23.50 -23.28
N TYR A 181 6.30 -22.41 -23.43
CA TYR A 181 5.13 -22.04 -22.62
C TYR A 181 3.82 -22.02 -23.40
N ASP A 182 3.88 -22.09 -24.71
CA ASP A 182 2.72 -21.99 -25.61
C ASP A 182 2.10 -23.37 -25.86
N ALA A 183 0.97 -23.65 -25.22
CA ALA A 183 0.22 -24.90 -25.41
C ALA A 183 -0.27 -25.13 -26.86
N TYR A 184 -0.36 -24.08 -27.68
CA TYR A 184 -0.75 -24.20 -29.08
C TYR A 184 0.38 -24.75 -29.96
N GLN A 185 1.62 -24.44 -29.58
CA GLN A 185 2.82 -24.84 -30.36
C GLN A 185 3.55 -26.02 -29.72
N ASN A 186 3.32 -26.29 -28.44
CA ASN A 186 4.01 -27.34 -27.67
C ASN A 186 3.00 -28.36 -27.13
N GLY A 187 3.04 -29.57 -27.65
CA GLY A 187 2.15 -30.66 -27.24
C GLY A 187 2.35 -31.13 -25.79
N GLU A 188 3.54 -30.94 -25.20
CA GLU A 188 3.80 -31.27 -23.79
C GLU A 188 3.11 -30.26 -22.86
N VAL A 189 3.18 -28.99 -23.21
CA VAL A 189 2.46 -27.91 -22.49
C VAL A 189 0.94 -28.09 -22.65
N ALA A 190 0.46 -28.47 -23.83
CA ALA A 190 -0.96 -28.77 -24.05
C ALA A 190 -1.43 -29.96 -23.19
N ALA A 191 -0.63 -31.01 -23.08
CA ALA A 191 -0.95 -32.16 -22.24
C ALA A 191 -0.97 -31.77 -20.76
N TYR A 192 0.03 -31.01 -20.30
CA TYR A 192 0.10 -30.47 -18.94
C TYR A 192 -1.15 -29.63 -18.62
N PHE A 193 -1.55 -28.69 -19.49
CA PHE A 193 -2.78 -27.90 -19.29
C PHE A 193 -4.04 -28.78 -19.23
N SER A 194 -4.08 -29.84 -20.00
CA SER A 194 -5.21 -30.77 -19.97
C SER A 194 -5.30 -31.54 -18.65
N GLU A 195 -4.16 -31.93 -18.08
CA GLU A 195 -4.09 -32.61 -16.77
C GLU A 195 -4.45 -31.62 -15.66
N VAL A 196 -3.90 -30.39 -15.64
CA VAL A 196 -4.29 -29.32 -14.70
C VAL A 196 -5.77 -29.05 -14.76
N ALA A 197 -6.33 -28.92 -15.98
CA ALA A 197 -7.75 -28.67 -16.17
C ALA A 197 -8.63 -29.81 -15.65
N ALA A 198 -8.16 -31.06 -15.75
CA ALA A 198 -8.88 -32.22 -15.18
C ALA A 198 -8.98 -32.11 -13.67
N TYR A 199 -7.87 -31.88 -12.97
CA TYR A 199 -7.86 -31.66 -11.52
C TYR A 199 -8.68 -30.43 -11.11
N SER A 200 -8.49 -29.31 -11.81
CA SER A 200 -9.16 -28.05 -11.50
C SER A 200 -10.68 -28.11 -11.64
N ASN A 201 -11.19 -28.95 -12.54
CA ASN A 201 -12.63 -29.11 -12.76
C ASN A 201 -13.31 -30.09 -11.79
N ASP A 202 -12.55 -30.92 -11.08
CA ASP A 202 -13.10 -31.86 -10.13
C ASP A 202 -13.02 -31.29 -8.68
N PRO A 203 -14.19 -31.03 -8.04
CA PRO A 203 -14.20 -30.53 -6.67
C PRO A 203 -13.63 -31.53 -5.62
N SER A 204 -13.50 -32.83 -5.98
CA SER A 204 -12.87 -33.81 -5.13
C SER A 204 -11.35 -33.74 -5.16
N ASP A 205 -10.79 -33.14 -6.21
CA ASP A 205 -9.33 -32.97 -6.35
C ASP A 205 -8.84 -31.64 -5.78
N VAL A 206 -9.54 -30.55 -6.03
CA VAL A 206 -9.20 -29.24 -5.44
C VAL A 206 -10.48 -28.45 -5.15
N ASN A 207 -10.59 -27.92 -3.95
CA ASN A 207 -11.72 -27.06 -3.58
C ASN A 207 -11.41 -26.19 -2.37
N VAL A 208 -11.96 -24.98 -2.33
CA VAL A 208 -11.98 -24.14 -1.12
C VAL A 208 -13.26 -24.46 -0.35
N GLU A 209 -13.12 -25.04 0.83
CA GLU A 209 -14.21 -25.35 1.75
C GLU A 209 -14.45 -24.14 2.67
N LEU A 210 -15.70 -23.64 2.72
CA LEU A 210 -16.13 -22.57 3.62
C LEU A 210 -16.69 -23.18 4.89
N LEU A 211 -16.00 -22.97 6.02
CA LEU A 211 -16.33 -23.60 7.30
C LEU A 211 -17.12 -22.69 8.25
N GLY A 212 -17.38 -21.43 7.82
CA GLY A 212 -18.03 -20.40 8.62
C GLY A 212 -17.06 -19.65 9.53
N GLY A 213 -17.45 -18.41 9.93
CA GLY A 213 -16.60 -17.57 10.78
C GLY A 213 -15.24 -17.26 10.16
N ASN A 214 -15.22 -17.01 8.84
CA ASN A 214 -14.02 -16.73 8.04
C ASN A 214 -12.99 -17.88 8.01
N GLN A 215 -13.37 -19.06 8.42
CA GLN A 215 -12.51 -20.23 8.31
C GLN A 215 -12.67 -20.85 6.93
N VAL A 216 -11.55 -21.07 6.27
CA VAL A 216 -11.46 -21.73 4.97
C VAL A 216 -10.45 -22.87 5.04
N LYS A 217 -10.64 -23.85 4.15
CA LYS A 217 -9.67 -24.91 3.94
C LYS A 217 -9.52 -25.11 2.43
N LEU A 218 -8.30 -24.98 1.94
CA LEU A 218 -7.96 -25.39 0.57
C LEU A 218 -7.73 -26.90 0.58
N SER A 219 -8.76 -27.65 0.21
CA SER A 219 -8.69 -29.11 0.11
C SER A 219 -8.07 -29.51 -1.22
N VAL A 220 -7.01 -30.32 -1.17
CA VAL A 220 -6.30 -30.86 -2.34
C VAL A 220 -6.12 -32.36 -2.15
N SER A 221 -6.47 -33.15 -3.18
CA SER A 221 -6.34 -34.61 -3.15
C SER A 221 -4.89 -35.05 -3.13
N ASP A 222 -4.64 -36.28 -2.60
CA ASP A 222 -3.30 -36.86 -2.60
C ASP A 222 -2.76 -37.03 -4.02
N ASP A 223 -3.62 -37.39 -4.98
CA ASP A 223 -3.26 -37.55 -6.38
C ASP A 223 -2.84 -36.22 -7.02
N TYR A 224 -3.56 -35.13 -6.72
CA TYR A 224 -3.18 -33.81 -7.21
C TYR A 224 -1.92 -33.28 -6.52
N LEU A 225 -1.74 -33.53 -5.22
CA LEU A 225 -0.48 -33.20 -4.53
C LEU A 225 0.72 -33.92 -5.15
N ALA A 226 0.59 -35.23 -5.47
CA ALA A 226 1.64 -35.99 -6.13
C ALA A 226 1.95 -35.45 -7.54
N PHE A 227 0.92 -35.07 -8.30
CA PHE A 227 1.09 -34.42 -9.59
C PHE A 227 1.78 -33.06 -9.45
N ALA A 228 1.40 -32.28 -8.44
CA ALA A 228 1.96 -30.96 -8.16
C ALA A 228 3.46 -31.06 -7.80
N GLU A 229 3.82 -32.00 -6.93
CA GLU A 229 5.24 -32.23 -6.58
C GLU A 229 6.08 -32.57 -7.81
N LYS A 230 5.57 -33.44 -8.68
CA LYS A 230 6.26 -33.88 -9.92
C LYS A 230 6.46 -32.72 -10.90
N ASN A 231 5.52 -31.77 -10.96
CA ASN A 231 5.49 -30.67 -11.93
C ASN A 231 5.88 -29.31 -11.30
N PHE A 232 6.37 -29.31 -10.05
CA PHE A 232 6.77 -28.11 -9.33
C PHE A 232 5.68 -27.07 -9.16
N ILE A 233 4.42 -27.52 -9.09
CA ILE A 233 3.26 -26.64 -8.82
C ILE A 233 3.25 -26.29 -7.34
N SER A 234 3.20 -25.00 -7.06
CA SER A 234 3.11 -24.46 -5.71
C SER A 234 1.79 -23.73 -5.44
N ASP A 235 1.07 -23.38 -6.49
CA ASP A 235 -0.13 -22.59 -6.42
C ASP A 235 -1.30 -23.36 -7.02
N PHE A 236 -2.27 -23.71 -6.17
CA PHE A 236 -3.48 -24.45 -6.52
C PHE A 236 -4.64 -23.51 -6.85
N ILE A 237 -4.60 -22.30 -6.28
CA ILE A 237 -5.58 -21.25 -6.48
C ILE A 237 -4.88 -19.93 -6.76
N ASP A 238 -5.45 -19.17 -7.71
CA ASP A 238 -5.11 -17.79 -8.00
C ASP A 238 -6.33 -17.07 -8.56
N PHE A 239 -6.58 -15.86 -8.09
CA PHE A 239 -7.64 -15.01 -8.65
C PHE A 239 -7.26 -14.42 -10.00
N SER A 240 -5.96 -14.34 -10.31
CA SER A 240 -5.45 -13.75 -11.55
C SER A 240 -6.12 -12.42 -11.84
N TRP A 241 -6.58 -12.20 -13.09
CA TRP A 241 -7.29 -10.97 -13.49
C TRP A 241 -8.60 -10.71 -12.73
N MET A 242 -9.25 -11.75 -12.16
CA MET A 242 -10.48 -11.59 -11.37
C MET A 242 -10.25 -10.82 -10.06
N LYS A 243 -9.04 -10.83 -9.50
CA LYS A 243 -8.73 -10.09 -8.28
C LYS A 243 -9.05 -8.61 -8.38
N ASN A 244 -8.92 -8.02 -9.59
CA ASN A 244 -9.19 -6.60 -9.80
C ASN A 244 -10.66 -6.23 -9.57
N ALA A 245 -11.60 -7.14 -9.85
CA ALA A 245 -13.02 -6.92 -9.56
C ALA A 245 -13.24 -6.87 -8.03
N PHE A 246 -12.72 -7.84 -7.29
CA PHE A 246 -12.85 -7.89 -5.83
C PHE A 246 -12.14 -6.73 -5.14
N ILE A 247 -10.97 -6.31 -5.65
CA ILE A 247 -10.25 -5.12 -5.18
C ILE A 247 -11.11 -3.87 -5.39
N THR A 248 -11.73 -3.74 -6.57
CA THR A 248 -12.59 -2.61 -6.89
C THR A 248 -13.80 -2.55 -5.96
N ASP A 249 -14.47 -3.66 -5.76
CA ASP A 249 -15.65 -3.75 -4.86
C ASP A 249 -15.25 -3.40 -3.42
N TYR A 250 -14.16 -3.98 -2.92
CA TYR A 250 -13.65 -3.66 -1.57
C TYR A 250 -13.35 -2.16 -1.38
N VAL A 251 -12.65 -1.55 -2.35
CA VAL A 251 -12.31 -0.13 -2.28
C VAL A 251 -13.59 0.72 -2.37
N ALA A 252 -14.55 0.36 -3.22
CA ALA A 252 -15.82 1.06 -3.35
C ALA A 252 -16.61 1.01 -2.05
N ASP A 253 -16.71 -0.14 -1.40
CA ASP A 253 -17.41 -0.31 -0.13
C ASP A 253 -16.77 0.54 0.98
N VAL A 254 -15.43 0.50 1.09
CA VAL A 254 -14.72 1.35 2.07
C VAL A 254 -14.97 2.84 1.81
N MET A 255 -15.01 3.28 0.55
CA MET A 255 -15.29 4.67 0.21
C MET A 255 -16.74 5.07 0.55
N ILE A 256 -17.71 4.18 0.31
CA ILE A 256 -19.12 4.41 0.64
C ILE A 256 -19.34 4.49 2.16
N GLU A 257 -18.69 3.62 2.92
CA GLU A 257 -18.83 3.58 4.39
C GLU A 257 -18.19 4.80 5.09
N ASN A 258 -17.18 5.40 4.49
CA ASN A 258 -16.43 6.51 5.10
C ASN A 258 -16.68 7.87 4.44
N GLY A 259 -17.47 7.96 3.40
CA GLY A 259 -17.86 9.19 2.68
C GLY A 259 -19.25 9.55 2.95
#